data_a21fd0ac1b25841e9df5f713c86db911
#
_entry.id   a21fd0ac1b25841e9df5f713c86db911
#
_cell.length_a   1.000
_cell.length_b   1.000
_cell.length_c   1.000
_cell.angle_alpha   90.00
_cell.angle_beta   90.00
_cell.angle_gamma   90.00
#
_symmetry.space_group_name_H-M   'P 1'
#
loop_
_entity.id
_entity.type
_entity.pdbx_description
1 polymer ?
#
loop_
_entity_poly.entity_id
_entity_poly.type
_entity_poly.pdbx_seq_one_letter_code
_entity_poly.pdbx_strand_id
1 'polypeptide(L)'
;EAVDSLPQLIAAAGLQQIILLGHSDGASIAAIYGGSVEDHRVRGLILMAPHFFTEDMGLASIAEAKVAYENTNLSNRMSKYHNNPDNAFYGWNDSWLHADFKNWNITDVIDYIRVPVLAIQGREDQYGTTAQIEALKAQLYAPLETVLLENCQHTPFLEQPDLTLRSITNFCTRLHAIETA
;
A
#
# COMPACT_ATOMS: atom_id res chain seq x y z
N GLU A 1 -9.74 6.74 -8.06
CA GLU A 1 -10.07 6.48 -6.64
C GLU A 1 -9.32 7.42 -5.70
N ALA A 2 -7.97 7.47 -5.76
CA ALA A 2 -7.16 8.25 -4.82
C ALA A 2 -7.55 9.73 -4.77
N VAL A 3 -7.69 10.39 -5.91
CA VAL A 3 -7.93 11.84 -6.00
C VAL A 3 -9.41 12.22 -6.10
N ASP A 4 -10.29 11.28 -6.36
CA ASP A 4 -11.74 11.54 -6.52
C ASP A 4 -12.58 10.98 -5.37
N SER A 5 -12.46 9.67 -5.10
CA SER A 5 -13.31 8.98 -4.14
C SER A 5 -12.84 9.13 -2.70
N LEU A 6 -11.53 9.04 -2.45
CA LEU A 6 -10.95 9.11 -1.11
C LEU A 6 -11.19 10.48 -0.43
N PRO A 7 -11.04 11.64 -1.12
CA PRO A 7 -11.39 12.93 -0.53
C PRO A 7 -12.85 13.02 -0.09
N GLN A 8 -13.77 12.48 -0.89
CA GLN A 8 -15.20 12.46 -0.58
C GLN A 8 -15.50 11.59 0.64
N LEU A 9 -14.85 10.41 0.73
CA LEU A 9 -14.98 9.53 1.89
C LEU A 9 -14.49 10.19 3.17
N ILE A 10 -13.31 10.82 3.15
CA ILE A 10 -12.74 11.53 4.29
C ILE A 10 -13.67 12.67 4.74
N ALA A 11 -14.21 13.43 3.78
CA ALA A 11 -15.15 14.51 4.06
C ALA A 11 -16.47 13.97 4.66
N ALA A 12 -17.04 12.93 4.08
CA ALA A 12 -18.27 12.29 4.55
C ALA A 12 -18.11 11.68 5.96
N ALA A 13 -16.93 11.17 6.28
CA ALA A 13 -16.61 10.64 7.61
C ALA A 13 -16.39 11.74 8.67
N GLY A 14 -16.29 13.02 8.28
CA GLY A 14 -16.09 14.15 9.20
C GLY A 14 -14.74 14.15 9.92
N LEU A 15 -13.75 13.43 9.38
CA LEU A 15 -12.43 13.28 10.00
C LEU A 15 -11.62 14.59 9.89
N GLN A 16 -10.95 14.97 10.99
CA GLN A 16 -10.20 16.23 11.08
C GLN A 16 -8.67 16.03 11.09
N GLN A 17 -8.21 14.91 11.66
CA GLN A 17 -6.81 14.52 11.70
C GLN A 17 -6.75 13.03 11.40
N ILE A 18 -6.01 12.66 10.37
CA ILE A 18 -5.96 11.29 9.88
C ILE A 18 -4.54 10.84 9.55
N ILE A 19 -4.27 9.59 9.77
CA ILE A 19 -3.14 8.87 9.21
C ILE A 19 -3.71 7.89 8.19
N LEU A 20 -3.27 7.97 6.94
CA LEU A 20 -3.68 7.03 5.92
C LEU A 20 -2.80 5.78 6.02
N LEU A 21 -3.43 4.64 6.26
CA LEU A 21 -2.77 3.35 6.26
C LEU A 21 -3.26 2.54 5.07
N GLY A 22 -2.34 2.12 4.22
CA GLY A 22 -2.62 1.30 3.06
C GLY A 22 -1.73 0.07 2.98
N HIS A 23 -2.27 -0.99 2.39
CA HIS A 23 -1.54 -2.22 2.08
C HIS A 23 -1.64 -2.50 0.58
N SER A 24 -0.54 -2.86 -0.07
CA SER A 24 -0.49 -3.19 -1.50
C SER A 24 -1.05 -2.03 -2.34
N ASP A 25 -2.06 -2.24 -3.18
CA ASP A 25 -2.76 -1.19 -3.94
C ASP A 25 -3.29 -0.06 -3.05
N GLY A 26 -3.73 -0.39 -1.82
CA GLY A 26 -4.14 0.61 -0.83
C GLY A 26 -2.99 1.52 -0.40
N ALA A 27 -1.76 1.02 -0.36
CA ALA A 27 -0.58 1.84 -0.09
C ALA A 27 -0.26 2.76 -1.28
N SER A 28 -0.41 2.29 -2.52
CA SER A 28 -0.29 3.12 -3.72
C SER A 28 -1.35 4.22 -3.74
N ILE A 29 -2.61 3.91 -3.39
CA ILE A 29 -3.69 4.90 -3.26
C ILE A 29 -3.34 5.96 -2.19
N ALA A 30 -2.86 5.54 -1.02
CA ALA A 30 -2.46 6.47 0.04
C ALA A 30 -1.29 7.38 -0.39
N ALA A 31 -0.30 6.84 -1.11
CA ALA A 31 0.82 7.59 -1.64
C ALA A 31 0.37 8.60 -2.72
N ILE A 32 -0.47 8.17 -3.67
CA ILE A 32 -1.05 9.07 -4.69
C ILE A 32 -1.83 10.20 -4.01
N TYR A 33 -2.66 9.89 -3.01
CA TYR A 33 -3.39 10.91 -2.28
C TYR A 33 -2.45 11.90 -1.61
N GLY A 34 -1.48 11.40 -0.83
CA GLY A 34 -0.54 12.22 -0.08
C GLY A 34 0.39 13.08 -0.95
N GLY A 35 0.66 12.65 -2.20
CA GLY A 35 1.48 13.40 -3.15
C GLY A 35 0.69 14.25 -4.16
N SER A 36 -0.63 14.02 -4.32
CA SER A 36 -1.43 14.71 -5.34
C SER A 36 -2.52 15.60 -4.77
N VAL A 37 -2.92 15.40 -3.50
CA VAL A 37 -3.99 16.18 -2.87
C VAL A 37 -3.42 16.93 -1.68
N GLU A 38 -3.55 18.26 -1.71
CA GLU A 38 -3.16 19.12 -0.59
C GLU A 38 -4.25 19.08 0.49
N ASP A 39 -4.20 18.08 1.37
CA ASP A 39 -5.15 17.89 2.46
C ASP A 39 -4.46 17.99 3.83
N HIS A 40 -4.62 19.12 4.48
CA HIS A 40 -4.02 19.42 5.79
C HIS A 40 -4.52 18.51 6.93
N ARG A 41 -5.57 17.72 6.71
CA ARG A 41 -6.06 16.73 7.68
C ARG A 41 -5.14 15.50 7.73
N VAL A 42 -4.40 15.20 6.64
CA VAL A 42 -3.47 14.07 6.59
C VAL A 42 -2.20 14.44 7.37
N ARG A 43 -1.91 13.66 8.41
CA ARG A 43 -0.79 13.89 9.32
C ARG A 43 0.38 12.92 9.09
N GLY A 44 0.14 11.83 8.40
CA GLY A 44 1.15 10.84 8.07
C GLY A 44 0.61 9.74 7.17
N LEU A 45 1.52 8.98 6.56
CA LEU A 45 1.22 7.82 5.74
C LEU A 45 1.88 6.57 6.34
N ILE A 46 1.16 5.45 6.33
CA ILE A 46 1.70 4.13 6.64
C ILE A 46 1.49 3.26 5.40
N LEU A 47 2.57 2.89 4.76
CA LEU A 47 2.58 2.18 3.48
C LEU A 47 3.13 0.77 3.72
N MET A 48 2.27 -0.23 3.67
CA MET A 48 2.66 -1.64 3.81
C MET A 48 2.71 -2.31 2.44
N ALA A 49 3.84 -2.90 2.09
CA ALA A 49 4.08 -3.53 0.80
C ALA A 49 3.64 -2.63 -0.38
N PRO A 50 4.10 -1.36 -0.44
CA PRO A 50 3.66 -0.41 -1.46
C PRO A 50 4.15 -0.80 -2.84
N HIS A 51 3.40 -0.39 -3.87
CA HIS A 51 3.85 -0.43 -5.25
C HIS A 51 3.88 1.00 -5.81
N PHE A 52 5.02 1.39 -6.36
CA PHE A 52 5.22 2.66 -7.08
C PHE A 52 5.44 2.42 -8.57
N PHE A 53 5.84 1.22 -8.94
CA PHE A 53 6.04 0.77 -10.32
C PHE A 53 5.87 -0.75 -10.40
N THR A 54 5.63 -1.24 -11.60
CA THR A 54 5.56 -2.67 -11.88
C THR A 54 6.96 -3.30 -11.92
N GLU A 55 7.06 -4.52 -11.42
CA GLU A 55 8.25 -5.36 -11.51
C GLU A 55 7.92 -6.67 -12.22
N ASP A 56 8.78 -7.15 -13.13
CA ASP A 56 8.51 -8.36 -13.91
C ASP A 56 8.23 -9.59 -13.02
N MET A 57 8.94 -9.69 -11.88
CA MET A 57 8.74 -10.79 -10.93
C MET A 57 7.35 -10.71 -10.25
N GLY A 58 6.89 -9.50 -9.94
CA GLY A 58 5.55 -9.28 -9.38
C GLY A 58 4.45 -9.63 -10.39
N LEU A 59 4.61 -9.20 -11.65
CA LEU A 59 3.67 -9.56 -12.72
C LEU A 59 3.63 -11.08 -12.96
N ALA A 60 4.77 -11.78 -12.87
CA ALA A 60 4.83 -13.24 -12.95
C ALA A 60 4.04 -13.89 -11.79
N SER A 61 4.23 -13.42 -10.56
CA SER A 61 3.49 -13.91 -9.39
C SER A 61 1.98 -13.64 -9.49
N ILE A 62 1.58 -12.50 -10.07
CA ILE A 62 0.17 -12.18 -10.33
C ILE A 62 -0.43 -13.15 -11.37
N ALA A 63 0.33 -13.52 -12.40
CA ALA A 63 -0.09 -14.52 -13.37
C ALA A 63 -0.24 -15.92 -12.72
N GLU A 64 0.69 -16.31 -11.82
CA GLU A 64 0.57 -17.55 -11.05
C GLU A 64 -0.66 -17.54 -10.13
N ALA A 65 -1.00 -16.40 -9.55
CA ALA A 65 -2.22 -16.25 -8.75
C ALA A 65 -3.49 -16.56 -9.55
N LYS A 66 -3.54 -16.24 -10.86
CA LYS A 66 -4.64 -16.61 -11.76
C LYS A 66 -4.75 -18.13 -11.90
N VAL A 67 -3.63 -18.81 -12.12
CA VAL A 67 -3.60 -20.27 -12.18
C VAL A 67 -4.09 -20.88 -10.86
N ALA A 68 -3.68 -20.32 -9.72
CA ALA A 68 -4.13 -20.78 -8.42
C ALA A 68 -5.63 -20.52 -8.20
N TYR A 69 -6.16 -19.38 -8.65
CA TYR A 69 -7.58 -19.06 -8.54
C TYR A 69 -8.46 -20.04 -9.34
N GLU A 70 -8.03 -20.37 -10.55
CA GLU A 70 -8.76 -21.26 -11.46
C GLU A 70 -8.67 -22.75 -11.07
N ASN A 71 -7.60 -23.17 -10.39
CA ASN A 71 -7.31 -24.60 -10.15
C ASN A 71 -7.36 -25.01 -8.67
N THR A 72 -7.68 -24.10 -7.75
CA THR A 72 -7.78 -24.39 -6.31
C THR A 72 -9.13 -23.93 -5.73
N ASN A 73 -9.26 -24.02 -4.41
CA ASN A 73 -10.45 -23.53 -3.71
C ASN A 73 -10.37 -22.03 -3.34
N LEU A 74 -9.52 -21.25 -4.00
CA LEU A 74 -9.29 -19.85 -3.66
C LEU A 74 -10.57 -19.00 -3.82
N SER A 75 -11.33 -19.22 -4.90
CA SER A 75 -12.64 -18.57 -5.12
C SER A 75 -13.60 -18.82 -3.94
N ASN A 76 -13.71 -20.06 -3.47
CA ASN A 76 -14.52 -20.39 -2.30
C ASN A 76 -14.04 -19.75 -0.99
N ARG A 77 -12.73 -19.55 -0.85
CA ARG A 77 -12.17 -18.82 0.31
C ARG A 77 -12.50 -17.34 0.25
N MET A 78 -12.44 -16.74 -0.94
CA MET A 78 -12.78 -15.34 -1.19
C MET A 78 -14.28 -15.06 -1.00
N SER A 79 -15.16 -16.02 -1.30
CA SER A 79 -16.61 -15.88 -1.11
C SER A 79 -17.05 -15.61 0.33
N LYS A 80 -16.17 -15.85 1.31
CA LYS A 80 -16.41 -15.47 2.71
C LYS A 80 -16.40 -13.95 2.92
N TYR A 81 -15.77 -13.20 2.01
CA TYR A 81 -15.54 -11.77 2.14
C TYR A 81 -16.15 -10.96 0.99
N HIS A 82 -16.41 -11.61 -0.14
CA HIS A 82 -16.90 -10.98 -1.38
C HIS A 82 -18.18 -11.64 -1.86
N ASN A 83 -19.21 -10.85 -2.13
CA ASN A 83 -20.44 -11.33 -2.75
C ASN A 83 -20.21 -11.86 -4.18
N ASN A 84 -19.20 -11.33 -4.86
CA ASN A 84 -18.76 -11.77 -6.17
C ASN A 84 -17.24 -11.90 -6.18
N PRO A 85 -16.68 -13.09 -5.81
CA PRO A 85 -15.25 -13.34 -5.77
C PRO A 85 -14.57 -13.17 -7.13
N ASP A 86 -15.24 -13.58 -8.21
CA ASP A 86 -14.70 -13.48 -9.57
C ASP A 86 -14.49 -12.02 -9.96
N ASN A 87 -15.46 -11.16 -9.69
CA ASN A 87 -15.33 -9.73 -9.97
C ASN A 87 -14.20 -9.09 -9.17
N ALA A 88 -14.04 -9.47 -7.91
CA ALA A 88 -12.95 -8.96 -7.06
C ALA A 88 -11.60 -9.47 -7.55
N PHE A 89 -11.48 -10.75 -7.87
CA PHE A 89 -10.23 -11.35 -8.32
C PHE A 89 -9.81 -10.86 -9.71
N TYR A 90 -10.68 -11.01 -10.71
CA TYR A 90 -10.35 -10.64 -12.08
C TYR A 90 -10.24 -9.12 -12.26
N GLY A 91 -11.00 -8.33 -11.49
CA GLY A 91 -10.85 -6.87 -11.48
C GLY A 91 -9.44 -6.42 -11.09
N TRP A 92 -8.82 -7.09 -10.11
CA TRP A 92 -7.43 -6.88 -9.72
C TRP A 92 -6.46 -7.52 -10.73
N ASN A 93 -6.59 -8.83 -10.98
CA ASN A 93 -5.62 -9.61 -11.76
C ASN A 93 -5.51 -9.13 -13.21
N ASP A 94 -6.65 -8.96 -13.89
CA ASP A 94 -6.67 -8.53 -15.29
C ASP A 94 -6.22 -7.08 -15.45
N SER A 95 -6.42 -6.22 -14.43
CA SER A 95 -5.90 -4.85 -14.44
C SER A 95 -4.36 -4.85 -14.37
N TRP A 96 -3.78 -5.59 -13.43
CA TRP A 96 -2.33 -5.68 -13.28
C TRP A 96 -1.63 -6.34 -14.48
N LEU A 97 -2.28 -7.33 -15.12
CA LEU A 97 -1.75 -8.03 -16.29
C LEU A 97 -2.10 -7.36 -17.63
N HIS A 98 -2.83 -6.25 -17.61
CA HIS A 98 -3.13 -5.52 -18.84
C HIS A 98 -1.87 -4.94 -19.46
N ALA A 99 -1.76 -5.01 -20.80
CA ALA A 99 -0.56 -4.57 -21.53
C ALA A 99 -0.18 -3.10 -21.23
N ASP A 100 -1.17 -2.23 -21.08
CA ASP A 100 -0.95 -0.79 -20.79
C ASP A 100 -0.45 -0.58 -19.35
N PHE A 101 -0.67 -1.55 -18.44
CA PHE A 101 -0.22 -1.47 -17.06
C PHE A 101 1.23 -1.94 -16.86
N LYS A 102 1.80 -2.61 -17.85
CA LYS A 102 3.17 -3.15 -17.78
C LYS A 102 4.22 -2.07 -17.43
N ASN A 103 4.02 -0.85 -17.87
CA ASN A 103 4.93 0.26 -17.62
C ASN A 103 4.37 1.26 -16.59
N TRP A 104 3.39 0.82 -15.78
CA TRP A 104 2.81 1.67 -14.77
C TRP A 104 3.87 2.11 -13.75
N ASN A 105 3.91 3.40 -13.50
CA ASN A 105 4.85 4.04 -12.59
C ASN A 105 4.23 5.30 -12.00
N ILE A 106 4.28 5.44 -10.70
CA ILE A 106 3.77 6.60 -9.95
C ILE A 106 4.85 7.22 -9.06
N THR A 107 6.12 6.96 -9.32
CA THR A 107 7.20 7.50 -8.48
C THR A 107 7.19 9.02 -8.39
N ASP A 108 6.66 9.69 -9.40
CA ASP A 108 6.52 11.16 -9.42
C ASP A 108 5.76 11.71 -8.20
N VAL A 109 4.80 10.95 -7.66
CA VAL A 109 4.01 11.43 -6.50
C VAL A 109 4.83 11.50 -5.23
N ILE A 110 5.93 10.73 -5.13
CA ILE A 110 6.78 10.66 -3.94
C ILE A 110 7.38 12.02 -3.63
N ASP A 111 7.82 12.76 -4.66
CA ASP A 111 8.45 14.07 -4.53
C ASP A 111 7.51 15.12 -3.89
N TYR A 112 6.21 14.90 -3.95
CA TYR A 112 5.20 15.83 -3.45
C TYR A 112 4.63 15.46 -2.09
N ILE A 113 4.94 14.27 -1.53
CA ILE A 113 4.52 13.90 -0.18
C ILE A 113 5.23 14.81 0.84
N ARG A 114 4.44 15.48 1.69
CA ARG A 114 4.93 16.47 2.67
C ARG A 114 4.72 16.06 4.13
N VAL A 115 4.17 14.88 4.36
CA VAL A 115 3.91 14.33 5.70
C VAL A 115 4.84 13.15 5.99
N PRO A 116 5.14 12.87 7.27
CA PRO A 116 5.96 11.71 7.64
C PRO A 116 5.38 10.40 7.10
N VAL A 117 6.28 9.50 6.68
CA VAL A 117 5.94 8.21 6.11
C VAL A 117 6.58 7.08 6.92
N LEU A 118 5.80 6.07 7.25
CA LEU A 118 6.27 4.75 7.68
C LEU A 118 6.07 3.76 6.52
N ALA A 119 7.15 3.15 6.04
CA ALA A 119 7.09 2.10 5.02
C ALA A 119 7.48 0.76 5.64
N ILE A 120 6.63 -0.26 5.47
CA ILE A 120 6.83 -1.62 5.98
C ILE A 120 6.84 -2.58 4.80
N GLN A 121 7.90 -3.38 4.65
CA GLN A 121 8.07 -4.31 3.54
C GLN A 121 8.62 -5.65 4.01
N GLY A 122 8.02 -6.74 3.57
CA GLY A 122 8.62 -8.07 3.68
C GLY A 122 9.77 -8.24 2.69
N ARG A 123 10.87 -8.86 3.11
CA ARG A 123 12.02 -9.09 2.20
C ARG A 123 11.75 -10.15 1.16
N GLU A 124 10.87 -11.09 1.48
CA GLU A 124 10.48 -12.21 0.60
C GLU A 124 9.15 -11.93 -0.11
N ASP A 125 8.75 -10.66 -0.21
CA ASP A 125 7.52 -10.27 -0.89
C ASP A 125 7.57 -10.67 -2.36
N GLN A 126 6.61 -11.50 -2.77
CA GLN A 126 6.52 -12.06 -4.11
C GLN A 126 5.92 -11.11 -5.14
N TYR A 127 5.35 -9.99 -4.72
CA TYR A 127 4.71 -9.02 -5.62
C TYR A 127 5.54 -7.75 -5.83
N GLY A 128 6.40 -7.40 -4.87
CA GLY A 128 7.24 -6.21 -4.96
C GLY A 128 8.52 -6.34 -4.13
N THR A 129 9.66 -5.99 -4.71
CA THR A 129 10.95 -6.07 -4.02
C THR A 129 11.21 -4.85 -3.14
N THR A 130 12.33 -4.89 -2.41
CA THR A 130 12.81 -3.70 -1.66
C THR A 130 13.12 -2.50 -2.55
N ALA A 131 13.13 -2.65 -3.88
CA ALA A 131 13.28 -1.54 -4.83
C ALA A 131 12.16 -0.50 -4.66
N GLN A 132 10.97 -0.90 -4.25
CA GLN A 132 9.87 0.02 -3.93
C GLN A 132 10.26 0.95 -2.75
N ILE A 133 10.92 0.41 -1.73
CA ILE A 133 11.40 1.17 -0.57
C ILE A 133 12.60 2.05 -0.94
N GLU A 134 13.49 1.58 -1.82
CA GLU A 134 14.62 2.39 -2.28
C GLU A 134 14.14 3.58 -3.12
N ALA A 135 13.06 3.45 -3.88
CA ALA A 135 12.43 4.58 -4.57
C ALA A 135 11.94 5.66 -3.58
N LEU A 136 11.27 5.23 -2.49
CA LEU A 136 10.89 6.16 -1.41
C LEU A 136 12.11 6.88 -0.82
N LYS A 137 13.17 6.14 -0.47
CA LYS A 137 14.39 6.71 0.09
C LYS A 137 15.08 7.71 -0.83
N ALA A 138 15.01 7.46 -2.14
CA ALA A 138 15.67 8.29 -3.14
C ALA A 138 14.95 9.62 -3.41
N GLN A 139 13.62 9.65 -3.29
CA GLN A 139 12.80 10.77 -3.78
C GLN A 139 12.03 11.50 -2.66
N LEU A 140 11.72 10.83 -1.55
CA LEU A 140 10.94 11.44 -0.47
C LEU A 140 11.75 12.48 0.31
N TYR A 141 11.26 13.70 0.37
CA TYR A 141 11.83 14.79 1.18
C TYR A 141 11.29 14.83 2.63
N ALA A 142 10.12 14.27 2.86
CA ALA A 142 9.54 14.19 4.20
C ALA A 142 10.24 13.11 5.06
N PRO A 143 10.11 13.15 6.41
CA PRO A 143 10.67 12.11 7.27
C PRO A 143 10.19 10.71 6.88
N LEU A 144 11.12 9.78 6.70
CA LEU A 144 10.86 8.39 6.33
C LEU A 144 11.38 7.44 7.40
N GLU A 145 10.50 6.57 7.86
CA GLU A 145 10.85 5.39 8.65
C GLU A 145 10.64 4.14 7.79
N THR A 146 11.61 3.23 7.79
CA THR A 146 11.51 1.99 7.03
C THR A 146 11.67 0.78 7.94
N VAL A 147 10.80 -0.21 7.76
CA VAL A 147 10.83 -1.49 8.46
C VAL A 147 10.88 -2.60 7.42
N LEU A 148 12.03 -3.25 7.31
CA LEU A 148 12.21 -4.42 6.44
C LEU A 148 12.13 -5.67 7.32
N LEU A 149 11.16 -6.53 7.05
CA LEU A 149 10.85 -7.71 7.84
C LEU A 149 11.47 -8.96 7.20
N GLU A 150 12.33 -9.63 7.93
CA GLU A 150 12.86 -10.95 7.54
C GLU A 150 11.79 -12.02 7.70
N ASN A 151 11.83 -13.07 6.88
CA ASN A 151 10.83 -14.16 6.86
C ASN A 151 9.40 -13.62 6.74
N CYS A 152 9.19 -12.66 5.87
CA CYS A 152 7.92 -11.99 5.63
C CYS A 152 7.75 -11.74 4.14
N GLN A 153 6.61 -12.17 3.62
CA GLN A 153 6.18 -11.94 2.24
C GLN A 153 5.31 -10.69 2.14
N HIS A 154 4.23 -10.76 1.38
CA HIS A 154 3.38 -9.62 1.02
C HIS A 154 2.44 -9.14 2.13
N THR A 155 2.21 -9.92 3.19
CA THR A 155 1.21 -9.59 4.22
C THR A 155 1.81 -9.42 5.61
N PRO A 156 2.57 -8.32 5.84
CA PRO A 156 3.27 -8.06 7.11
C PRO A 156 2.38 -8.22 8.35
N PHE A 157 1.13 -7.76 8.28
CA PHE A 157 0.19 -7.81 9.40
C PHE A 157 -0.30 -9.22 9.74
N LEU A 158 -0.17 -10.20 8.83
CA LEU A 158 -0.48 -11.60 9.08
C LEU A 158 0.77 -12.43 9.42
N GLU A 159 1.88 -12.13 8.76
CA GLU A 159 3.11 -12.93 8.81
C GLU A 159 4.03 -12.52 9.96
N GLN A 160 4.04 -11.21 10.29
CA GLN A 160 4.84 -10.63 11.37
C GLN A 160 3.98 -9.62 12.18
N PRO A 161 2.84 -10.04 12.77
CA PRO A 161 1.85 -9.15 13.37
C PRO A 161 2.41 -8.26 14.49
N ASP A 162 3.24 -8.83 15.37
CA ASP A 162 3.77 -8.11 16.54
C ASP A 162 4.73 -7.00 16.13
N LEU A 163 5.63 -7.26 15.17
CA LEU A 163 6.58 -6.26 14.66
C LEU A 163 5.84 -5.18 13.88
N THR A 164 4.89 -5.58 13.04
CA THR A 164 4.08 -4.67 12.24
C THR A 164 3.26 -3.73 13.14
N LEU A 165 2.51 -4.28 14.09
CA LEU A 165 1.69 -3.50 15.02
C LEU A 165 2.53 -2.56 15.89
N ARG A 166 3.68 -3.03 16.39
CA ARG A 166 4.61 -2.21 17.18
C ARG A 166 5.13 -1.03 16.37
N SER A 167 5.52 -1.24 15.13
CA SER A 167 6.02 -0.18 14.24
C SER A 167 4.95 0.87 13.98
N ILE A 168 3.72 0.44 13.67
CA ILE A 168 2.56 1.31 13.48
C ILE A 168 2.27 2.12 14.74
N THR A 169 2.18 1.46 15.90
CA THR A 169 1.89 2.12 17.18
C THR A 169 2.94 3.15 17.53
N ASN A 170 4.23 2.81 17.38
CA ASN A 170 5.33 3.74 17.66
C ASN A 170 5.28 4.96 16.74
N PHE A 171 5.02 4.76 15.46
CA PHE A 171 4.89 5.86 14.50
C PHE A 171 3.73 6.79 14.86
N CYS A 172 2.54 6.26 15.09
CA CYS A 172 1.37 7.04 15.48
C CYS A 172 1.59 7.81 16.79
N THR A 173 2.22 7.17 17.80
CA THR A 173 2.51 7.81 19.09
C THR A 173 3.46 8.99 18.94
N ARG A 174 4.51 8.86 18.11
CA ARG A 174 5.44 9.98 17.84
C ARG A 174 4.76 11.13 17.13
N LEU A 175 3.94 10.86 16.11
CA LEU A 175 3.20 11.92 15.42
C LEU A 175 2.28 12.67 16.38
N HIS A 176 1.53 11.96 17.21
CA HIS A 176 0.67 12.57 18.20
C HIS A 176 1.43 13.43 19.21
N ALA A 177 2.58 12.97 19.69
CA ALA A 177 3.41 13.73 20.62
C ALA A 177 3.97 15.02 20.02
N ILE A 178 4.33 15.03 18.73
CA ILE A 178 4.81 16.23 18.03
C ILE A 178 3.69 17.25 17.87
N GLU A 179 2.44 16.82 17.64
CA GLU A 179 1.29 17.69 17.44
C GLU A 179 0.76 18.31 18.74
N THR A 180 1.05 17.69 19.87
CA THR A 180 0.56 18.12 21.19
C THR A 180 1.61 18.88 22.02
N ALA A 181 2.82 19.04 21.50
CA ALA A 181 3.93 19.77 22.13
C ALA A 181 3.91 21.26 21.75
#